data_071488ac73c935b5fa74955ae5ea1e70
#
_entry.id   071488ac73c935b5fa74955ae5ea1e70
#
_cell.length_a   1.000
_cell.length_b   1.000
_cell.length_c   1.000
_cell.angle_alpha   90.00
_cell.angle_beta   90.00
_cell.angle_gamma   90.00
#
_symmetry.space_group_name_H-M   'P 1'
#
loop_
_entity.id
_entity.type
_entity.pdbx_description
1 polymer ?
#
loop_
_entity_poly.entity_id
_entity_poly.type
_entity_poly.pdbx_seq_one_letter_code
_entity_poly.pdbx_strand_id
1 'polypeptide(L)'
;MVVLDTDHASELGFRSAAGLRLLERLTATGEDAVITAITVEEQLRGWLAQIHRASQPARQIAAYASLVRQIEFLASWVILAWDAAAVEAFQRFQRGRVRIGTQDSKIASITLTHDAILLTRNVQDFDQVPGLKAENWLD
;
A
#
# COMPACT_ATOMS: atom_id res chain seq x y z
N MET A 1 12.14 5.76 -7.49
CA MET A 1 10.93 5.79 -6.62
C MET A 1 10.43 4.38 -6.46
N VAL A 2 10.11 3.99 -5.24
CA VAL A 2 9.45 2.73 -4.92
C VAL A 2 8.10 3.02 -4.27
N VAL A 3 7.08 2.24 -4.65
CA VAL A 3 5.74 2.32 -4.09
C VAL A 3 5.53 1.11 -3.18
N LEU A 4 5.22 1.35 -1.92
CA LEU A 4 4.90 0.28 -0.98
C LEU A 4 3.44 -0.13 -1.14
N ASP A 5 3.19 -1.43 -1.30
CA ASP A 5 1.83 -1.93 -1.20
C ASP A 5 1.37 -1.94 0.26
N THR A 6 0.15 -2.36 0.49
CA THR A 6 -0.46 -2.33 1.83
C THR A 6 0.31 -3.18 2.83
N ASP A 7 0.79 -4.36 2.44
CA ASP A 7 1.56 -5.23 3.32
C ASP A 7 2.91 -4.62 3.70
N HIS A 8 3.65 -4.09 2.73
CA HIS A 8 4.93 -3.42 2.99
C HIS A 8 4.74 -2.20 3.91
N ALA A 9 3.72 -1.39 3.65
CA ALA A 9 3.40 -0.24 4.50
C ALA A 9 3.01 -0.67 5.92
N SER A 10 2.23 -1.73 6.06
CA SER A 10 1.82 -2.27 7.36
C SER A 10 3.00 -2.77 8.18
N GLU A 11 3.87 -3.58 7.58
CA GLU A 11 5.05 -4.11 8.28
C GLU A 11 5.98 -2.98 8.75
N LEU A 12 6.14 -1.96 7.92
CA LEU A 12 6.93 -0.78 8.28
C LEU A 12 6.28 -0.01 9.43
N GLY A 13 4.97 0.20 9.38
CA GLY A 13 4.21 0.91 10.43
C GLY A 13 4.21 0.18 11.76
N PHE A 14 4.14 -1.15 11.75
CA PHE A 14 4.18 -1.97 12.96
C PHE A 14 5.61 -2.17 13.50
N ARG A 15 6.62 -1.80 12.74
CA ARG A 15 8.04 -2.03 13.07
C ARG A 15 8.32 -3.49 13.39
N SER A 16 7.72 -4.40 12.62
CA SER A 16 8.05 -5.82 12.67
C SER A 16 9.51 -6.06 12.30
N ALA A 17 10.02 -7.26 12.52
CA ALA A 17 11.39 -7.59 12.10
C ALA A 17 11.55 -7.39 10.59
N ALA A 18 10.56 -7.80 9.79
CA ALA A 18 10.56 -7.57 8.35
C ALA A 18 10.49 -6.07 8.00
N GLY A 19 9.68 -5.31 8.73
CA GLY A 19 9.57 -3.86 8.55
C GLY A 19 10.87 -3.12 8.87
N LEU A 20 11.58 -3.53 9.90
CA LEU A 20 12.88 -2.94 10.24
C LEU A 20 13.93 -3.23 9.16
N ARG A 21 13.97 -4.44 8.62
CA ARG A 21 14.84 -4.77 7.49
C ARG A 21 14.48 -3.96 6.24
N LEU A 22 13.19 -3.78 5.99
CA LEU A 22 12.71 -2.92 4.90
C LEU A 22 13.20 -1.49 5.07
N LEU A 23 13.09 -0.94 6.29
CA LEU A 23 13.55 0.41 6.60
C LEU A 23 15.05 0.56 6.34
N GLU A 24 15.85 -0.41 6.77
CA GLU A 24 17.30 -0.43 6.52
C GLU A 24 17.61 -0.42 5.02
N ARG A 25 16.89 -1.24 4.25
CA ARG A 25 17.08 -1.32 2.80
C ARG A 25 16.68 -0.01 2.10
N LEU A 26 15.54 0.57 2.49
CA LEU A 26 15.11 1.87 1.95
C LEU A 26 16.13 2.96 2.23
N THR A 27 16.67 3.00 3.45
CA THR A 27 17.70 3.96 3.83
C THR A 27 19.00 3.74 3.05
N ALA A 28 19.41 2.48 2.88
CA ALA A 28 20.65 2.15 2.17
C ALA A 28 20.58 2.48 0.67
N THR A 29 19.42 2.27 0.04
CA THR A 29 19.27 2.53 -1.40
C THR A 29 19.03 4.01 -1.73
N GLY A 30 18.60 4.80 -0.76
CA GLY A 30 18.26 6.22 -0.97
C GLY A 30 17.08 6.45 -1.89
N GLU A 31 16.28 5.40 -2.17
CA GLU A 31 15.08 5.50 -2.99
C GLU A 31 13.98 6.31 -2.32
N ASP A 32 13.28 7.14 -3.09
CA ASP A 32 12.06 7.78 -2.63
C ASP A 32 10.97 6.72 -2.45
N ALA A 33 10.52 6.54 -1.22
CA ALA A 33 9.48 5.57 -0.87
C ALA A 33 8.15 6.30 -0.67
N VAL A 34 7.12 5.83 -1.35
CA VAL A 34 5.78 6.45 -1.33
C VAL A 34 4.71 5.37 -1.18
N ILE A 35 3.50 5.79 -0.84
CA ILE A 35 2.32 4.92 -0.81
C ILE A 35 1.26 5.48 -1.74
N THR A 36 0.17 4.74 -1.95
CA THR A 36 -0.94 5.19 -2.78
C THR A 36 -2.17 5.52 -1.94
N ALA A 37 -3.09 6.29 -2.51
CA ALA A 37 -4.41 6.55 -1.91
C ALA A 37 -5.17 5.23 -1.65
N ILE A 38 -4.92 4.20 -2.44
CA ILE A 38 -5.57 2.89 -2.27
C ILE A 38 -5.07 2.20 -0.99
N THR A 39 -3.78 2.25 -0.72
CA THR A 39 -3.20 1.74 0.54
C THR A 39 -3.77 2.48 1.74
N VAL A 40 -3.93 3.80 1.65
CA VAL A 40 -4.59 4.60 2.71
C VAL A 40 -6.01 4.10 2.94
N GLU A 41 -6.80 3.94 1.88
CA GLU A 41 -8.17 3.41 1.97
C GLU A 41 -8.21 2.05 2.65
N GLU A 42 -7.37 1.12 2.23
CA GLU A 42 -7.36 -0.24 2.78
C GLU A 42 -6.99 -0.26 4.26
N GLN A 43 -5.99 0.49 4.66
CA GLN A 43 -5.56 0.55 6.06
C GLN A 43 -6.61 1.22 6.96
N LEU A 44 -7.20 2.32 6.53
CA LEU A 44 -8.28 2.98 7.27
C LEU A 44 -9.49 2.08 7.39
N ARG A 45 -9.88 1.37 6.33
CA ARG A 45 -10.98 0.41 6.37
C ARG A 45 -10.74 -0.68 7.41
N GLY A 46 -9.52 -1.20 7.51
CA GLY A 46 -9.16 -2.20 8.52
C GLY A 46 -9.31 -1.68 9.94
N TRP A 47 -8.85 -0.47 10.22
CA TRP A 47 -8.96 0.14 11.56
C TRP A 47 -10.41 0.48 11.91
N LEU A 48 -11.19 0.99 10.97
CA LEU A 48 -12.62 1.24 11.18
C LEU A 48 -13.37 -0.07 11.50
N ALA A 49 -13.04 -1.16 10.81
CA ALA A 49 -13.61 -2.47 11.10
C ALA A 49 -13.28 -2.95 12.52
N GLN A 50 -12.08 -2.69 13.02
CA GLN A 50 -11.71 -3.03 14.41
C GLN A 50 -12.53 -2.25 15.44
N ILE A 51 -12.76 -0.97 15.20
CA ILE A 51 -13.62 -0.16 16.06
C ILE A 51 -15.02 -0.76 16.12
N HIS A 52 -15.59 -1.11 14.97
CA HIS A 52 -16.93 -1.70 14.91
C HIS A 52 -17.03 -3.07 15.58
N ARG A 53 -15.97 -3.87 15.58
CA ARG A 53 -15.93 -5.15 16.29
C ARG A 53 -15.89 -5.01 17.80
N ALA A 54 -15.36 -3.91 18.32
CA ALA A 54 -15.33 -3.64 19.76
C ALA A 54 -16.68 -3.06 20.18
N SER A 55 -17.58 -3.90 20.70
CA SER A 55 -18.97 -3.53 21.00
C SER A 55 -19.14 -2.69 22.25
N GLN A 56 -18.13 -2.63 23.13
CA GLN A 56 -18.20 -1.89 24.38
C GLN A 56 -17.30 -0.65 24.34
N PRO A 57 -17.78 0.50 24.85
CA PRO A 57 -17.00 1.76 24.80
C PRO A 57 -15.59 1.63 25.37
N ALA A 58 -15.42 0.94 26.49
CA ALA A 58 -14.12 0.77 27.13
C ALA A 58 -13.14 -0.03 26.26
N ARG A 59 -13.65 -0.98 25.47
CA ARG A 59 -12.81 -1.78 24.54
C ARG A 59 -12.43 -1.00 23.28
N GLN A 60 -13.17 0.06 22.98
CA GLN A 60 -12.87 0.92 21.83
C GLN A 60 -11.70 1.88 22.08
N ILE A 61 -11.26 2.06 23.34
CA ILE A 61 -10.16 2.96 23.67
C ILE A 61 -8.91 2.62 22.85
N ALA A 62 -8.49 1.37 22.88
CA ALA A 62 -7.28 0.92 22.13
C ALA A 62 -7.48 1.04 20.63
N ALA A 63 -8.68 0.72 20.12
CA ALA A 63 -8.97 0.78 18.68
C ALA A 63 -8.92 2.23 18.16
N TYR A 64 -9.52 3.18 18.89
CA TYR A 64 -9.44 4.58 18.51
C TYR A 64 -8.03 5.14 18.62
N ALA A 65 -7.29 4.77 19.66
CA ALA A 65 -5.88 5.17 19.79
C ALA A 65 -5.03 4.66 18.60
N SER A 66 -5.26 3.43 18.19
CA SER A 66 -4.59 2.85 17.02
C SER A 66 -4.96 3.58 15.73
N LEU A 67 -6.23 3.97 15.56
CA LEU A 67 -6.66 4.76 14.41
C LEU A 67 -5.92 6.10 14.35
N VAL A 68 -5.80 6.81 15.48
CA VAL A 68 -5.07 8.09 15.53
C VAL A 68 -3.61 7.92 15.15
N ARG A 69 -2.92 6.90 15.72
CA ARG A 69 -1.53 6.60 15.35
C ARG A 69 -1.38 6.26 13.88
N GLN A 70 -2.33 5.51 13.32
CA GLN A 70 -2.31 5.15 11.91
C GLN A 70 -2.47 6.36 11.00
N ILE A 71 -3.36 7.30 11.36
CA ILE A 71 -3.54 8.54 10.61
C ILE A 71 -2.24 9.36 10.62
N GLU A 72 -1.59 9.48 11.78
CA GLU A 72 -0.31 10.17 11.91
C GLU A 72 0.78 9.52 11.04
N PHE A 73 0.86 8.19 11.06
CA PHE A 73 1.80 7.45 10.24
C PHE A 73 1.54 7.68 8.74
N LEU A 74 0.30 7.54 8.29
CA LEU A 74 -0.06 7.73 6.88
C LEU A 74 0.19 9.17 6.42
N ALA A 75 -0.10 10.15 7.28
CA ALA A 75 0.11 11.56 6.95
C ALA A 75 1.59 11.93 6.79
N SER A 76 2.50 11.12 7.31
CA SER A 76 3.94 11.33 7.16
C SER A 76 4.48 10.92 5.79
N TRP A 77 3.68 10.22 4.99
CA TRP A 77 4.06 9.70 3.69
C TRP A 77 3.64 10.64 2.56
N VAL A 78 4.39 10.61 1.47
CA VAL A 78 3.90 11.10 0.18
C VAL A 78 2.88 10.06 -0.33
N ILE A 79 1.68 10.53 -0.63
CA ILE A 79 0.56 9.68 -1.05
C ILE A 79 0.26 9.99 -2.52
N LEU A 80 0.44 8.99 -3.38
CA LEU A 80 0.11 9.12 -4.80
C LEU A 80 -1.39 9.00 -5.01
N ALA A 81 -1.95 9.93 -5.78
CA ALA A 81 -3.37 10.04 -5.99
C ALA A 81 -3.93 9.01 -6.99
N TRP A 82 -5.22 8.71 -6.84
CA TRP A 82 -6.01 8.06 -7.87
C TRP A 82 -6.50 9.14 -8.83
N ASP A 83 -5.72 9.40 -9.88
CA ASP A 83 -5.94 10.50 -10.81
C ASP A 83 -6.39 10.00 -12.21
N ALA A 84 -6.57 10.92 -13.14
CA ALA A 84 -7.02 10.58 -14.50
C ALA A 84 -6.06 9.63 -15.22
N ALA A 85 -4.75 9.78 -15.03
CA ALA A 85 -3.76 8.89 -15.64
C ALA A 85 -3.88 7.48 -15.06
N ALA A 86 -4.08 7.34 -13.74
CA ALA A 86 -4.29 6.06 -13.09
C ALA A 86 -5.57 5.37 -13.59
N VAL A 87 -6.65 6.13 -13.72
CA VAL A 87 -7.92 5.60 -14.27
C VAL A 87 -7.72 5.06 -15.69
N GLU A 88 -7.03 5.79 -16.54
CA GLU A 88 -6.75 5.36 -17.91
C GLU A 88 -5.94 4.06 -17.93
N ALA A 89 -4.90 3.95 -17.11
CA ALA A 89 -4.11 2.72 -16.99
C ALA A 89 -4.97 1.56 -16.48
N PHE A 90 -5.78 1.79 -15.46
CA PHE A 90 -6.70 0.80 -14.91
C PHE A 90 -7.68 0.27 -15.96
N GLN A 91 -8.25 1.15 -16.76
CA GLN A 91 -9.16 0.76 -17.84
C GLN A 91 -8.44 -0.06 -18.92
N ARG A 92 -7.19 0.25 -19.23
CA ARG A 92 -6.38 -0.58 -20.15
C ARG A 92 -6.21 -1.99 -19.60
N PHE A 93 -5.94 -2.15 -18.29
CA PHE A 93 -5.81 -3.47 -17.68
C PHE A 93 -7.12 -4.25 -17.74
N GLN A 94 -8.25 -3.59 -17.49
CA GLN A 94 -9.56 -4.22 -17.62
C GLN A 94 -9.82 -4.74 -19.04
N ARG A 95 -9.51 -3.93 -20.05
CA ARG A 95 -9.65 -4.33 -21.45
C ARG A 95 -8.68 -5.46 -21.85
N GLY A 96 -7.48 -5.43 -21.31
CA GLY A 96 -6.44 -6.44 -21.53
C GLY A 96 -6.63 -7.71 -20.71
N ARG A 97 -7.70 -7.79 -19.92
CA ARG A 97 -8.06 -8.93 -19.08
C ARG A 97 -6.95 -9.34 -18.08
N VAL A 98 -6.26 -8.36 -17.53
CA VAL A 98 -5.34 -8.59 -16.41
C VAL A 98 -6.15 -9.11 -15.22
N ARG A 99 -5.82 -10.29 -14.70
CA ARG A 99 -6.61 -10.98 -13.66
C ARG A 99 -5.92 -10.86 -12.30
N ILE A 100 -6.02 -9.69 -11.73
CA ILE A 100 -5.67 -9.42 -10.33
C ILE A 100 -6.83 -8.69 -9.66
N GLY A 101 -6.86 -8.67 -8.33
CA GLY A 101 -7.92 -8.01 -7.59
C GLY A 101 -8.05 -6.52 -7.96
N THR A 102 -9.23 -5.96 -7.76
CA THR A 102 -9.52 -4.56 -8.14
C THR A 102 -8.59 -3.57 -7.43
N GLN A 103 -8.36 -3.75 -6.12
CA GLN A 103 -7.49 -2.87 -5.36
C GLN A 103 -6.03 -2.98 -5.83
N ASP A 104 -5.55 -4.20 -6.05
CA ASP A 104 -4.21 -4.43 -6.60
C ASP A 104 -4.05 -3.82 -8.00
N SER A 105 -5.07 -3.94 -8.85
CA SER A 105 -5.10 -3.28 -10.16
C SER A 105 -4.98 -1.77 -10.06
N LYS A 106 -5.64 -1.16 -9.07
CA LYS A 106 -5.55 0.29 -8.83
C LYS A 106 -4.15 0.69 -8.36
N ILE A 107 -3.56 -0.06 -7.43
CA ILE A 107 -2.19 0.17 -6.97
C ILE A 107 -1.21 0.06 -8.14
N ALA A 108 -1.34 -1.00 -8.94
CA ALA A 108 -0.51 -1.20 -10.14
C ALA A 108 -0.64 -0.04 -11.13
N SER A 109 -1.86 0.45 -11.33
CA SER A 109 -2.14 1.57 -12.25
C SER A 109 -1.43 2.85 -11.81
N ILE A 110 -1.53 3.19 -10.52
CA ILE A 110 -0.84 4.35 -9.97
C ILE A 110 0.67 4.18 -10.09
N THR A 111 1.20 3.02 -9.72
CA THR A 111 2.64 2.74 -9.77
C THR A 111 3.19 2.87 -11.17
N LEU A 112 2.49 2.31 -12.16
CA LEU A 112 2.91 2.31 -13.55
C LEU A 112 2.96 3.73 -14.13
N THR A 113 1.98 4.58 -13.81
CA THR A 113 1.94 5.96 -14.32
C THR A 113 3.05 6.83 -13.76
N HIS A 114 3.69 6.43 -12.66
CA HIS A 114 4.85 7.10 -12.08
C HIS A 114 6.18 6.45 -12.48
N ASP A 115 6.15 5.41 -13.32
CA ASP A 115 7.34 4.65 -13.72
C ASP A 115 8.15 4.18 -12.50
N ALA A 116 7.45 3.75 -11.45
CA ALA A 116 8.03 3.34 -10.19
C ALA A 116 8.07 1.81 -10.06
N ILE A 117 8.82 1.33 -9.09
CA ILE A 117 8.86 -0.10 -8.72
C ILE A 117 7.86 -0.34 -7.60
N LEU A 118 6.99 -1.34 -7.76
CA LEU A 118 6.06 -1.76 -6.72
C LEU A 118 6.74 -2.73 -5.75
N LEU A 119 6.71 -2.41 -4.46
CA LEU A 119 7.17 -3.32 -3.43
C LEU A 119 5.97 -4.11 -2.89
N THR A 120 6.00 -5.42 -3.11
CA THR A 120 4.88 -6.33 -2.80
C THR A 120 5.38 -7.73 -2.49
N ARG A 121 4.68 -8.46 -1.61
CA ARG A 121 4.90 -9.90 -1.45
C ARG A 121 4.32 -10.71 -2.61
N ASN A 122 3.39 -10.13 -3.35
CA ASN A 122 2.62 -10.80 -4.38
C ASN A 122 3.18 -10.56 -5.79
N VAL A 123 4.50 -10.68 -5.92
CA VAL A 123 5.21 -10.41 -7.18
C VAL A 123 4.62 -11.22 -8.34
N GLN A 124 4.26 -12.48 -8.09
CA GLN A 124 3.73 -13.38 -9.13
C GLN A 124 2.46 -12.83 -9.77
N ASP A 125 1.53 -12.29 -8.98
CA ASP A 125 0.29 -11.72 -9.50
C ASP A 125 0.57 -10.44 -10.30
N PHE A 126 1.44 -9.58 -9.78
CA PHE A 126 1.77 -8.31 -10.45
C PHE A 126 2.63 -8.48 -11.70
N ASP A 127 3.31 -9.62 -11.87
CA ASP A 127 4.02 -9.95 -13.11
C ASP A 127 3.08 -10.05 -14.32
N GLN A 128 1.78 -10.23 -14.09
CA GLN A 128 0.76 -10.24 -15.15
C GLN A 128 0.48 -8.84 -15.71
N VAL A 129 0.92 -7.79 -15.04
CA VAL A 129 0.67 -6.40 -15.45
C VAL A 129 1.78 -5.95 -16.41
N PRO A 130 1.45 -5.68 -17.69
CA PRO A 130 2.48 -5.29 -18.66
C PRO A 130 3.20 -4.01 -18.26
N GLY A 131 4.53 -4.07 -18.27
CA GLY A 131 5.39 -2.92 -17.99
C GLY A 131 5.61 -2.61 -16.51
N LEU A 132 4.93 -3.29 -15.61
CA LEU A 132 5.11 -3.08 -14.17
C LEU A 132 6.34 -3.85 -13.67
N LYS A 133 7.15 -3.18 -12.87
CA LYS A 133 8.25 -3.79 -12.13
C LYS A 133 7.81 -3.98 -10.68
N ALA A 134 7.90 -5.19 -10.16
CA ALA A 134 7.52 -5.52 -8.79
C ALA A 134 8.64 -6.32 -8.11
N GLU A 135 8.91 -6.00 -6.86
CA GLU A 135 9.92 -6.66 -6.04
C GLU A 135 9.40 -6.89 -4.62
N ASN A 136 9.87 -7.95 -3.97
CA ASN A 136 9.59 -8.21 -2.57
C ASN A 136 10.82 -7.83 -1.73
N TRP A 137 10.66 -6.82 -0.86
CA TRP A 137 11.72 -6.36 0.03
C TRP A 137 11.49 -6.75 1.49
N LEU A 138 10.44 -7.51 1.79
CA LEU A 138 10.13 -7.98 3.15
C LEU A 138 10.76 -9.34 3.47
N ASP A 139 10.89 -10.19 2.47
CA ASP A 139 11.34 -11.58 2.65
C ASP A 139 12.68 -11.87 1.98
#